data_c16ee49a050ae0711e84ace8eaca3f64
#
_entry.id   c16ee49a050ae0711e84ace8eaca3f64
#
_cell.length_a   1.000
_cell.length_b   1.000
_cell.length_c   1.000
_cell.angle_alpha   90.00
_cell.angle_beta   90.00
_cell.angle_gamma   90.00
#
_symmetry.space_group_name_H-M   'P 1'
#
loop_
_entity.id
_entity.type
_entity.pdbx_description
1 polymer ?
#
loop_
_entity_poly.entity_id
_entity_poly.type
_entity_poly.pdbx_seq_one_letter_code
_entity_poly.pdbx_strand_id
1 'polypeptide(L)'
;MRKRRVLLFAVIFVSISLFIYHRATTLPTGELISSSTSPNGDYTIQAYLCDGGATTDQAIRAEVLNNASGKVRNIYWQYHAYEADIKWLSDTLVRINGVELDVRTDAYDYRKDTE
;
A
#
# COMPACT_ATOMS: atom_id res chain seq x y z
N MET A 1 -13.80 -41.26 -2.95
CA MET A 1 -13.00 -40.48 -1.99
C MET A 1 -11.79 -39.81 -2.62
N ARG A 2 -11.04 -40.43 -3.51
CA ARG A 2 -9.88 -39.81 -4.19
C ARG A 2 -10.27 -38.59 -5.03
N LYS A 3 -11.41 -38.59 -5.71
CA LYS A 3 -11.89 -37.49 -6.54
C LYS A 3 -12.21 -36.21 -5.75
N ARG A 4 -12.70 -36.33 -4.52
CA ARG A 4 -12.99 -35.18 -3.67
C ARG A 4 -11.71 -34.46 -3.18
N ARG A 5 -10.66 -35.20 -2.85
CA ARG A 5 -9.38 -34.61 -2.41
C ARG A 5 -8.67 -33.88 -3.55
N VAL A 6 -8.64 -34.45 -4.74
CA VAL A 6 -8.03 -33.81 -5.91
C VAL A 6 -8.78 -32.54 -6.29
N LEU A 7 -10.12 -32.56 -6.23
CA LEU A 7 -10.95 -31.38 -6.51
C LEU A 7 -10.68 -30.25 -5.51
N LEU A 8 -10.54 -30.59 -4.23
CA LEU A 8 -10.25 -29.62 -3.17
C LEU A 8 -8.90 -28.92 -3.38
N PHE A 9 -7.85 -29.67 -3.70
CA PHE A 9 -6.53 -29.10 -3.99
C PHE A 9 -6.56 -28.23 -5.23
N ALA A 10 -7.27 -28.60 -6.27
CA ALA A 10 -7.41 -27.79 -7.48
C ALA A 10 -8.08 -26.44 -7.20
N VAL A 11 -9.14 -26.43 -6.39
CA VAL A 11 -9.85 -25.18 -6.01
C VAL A 11 -8.95 -24.26 -5.19
N ILE A 12 -8.20 -24.78 -4.23
CA ILE A 12 -7.26 -24.00 -3.41
C ILE A 12 -6.16 -23.40 -4.29
N PHE A 13 -5.58 -24.18 -5.20
CA PHE A 13 -4.52 -23.72 -6.10
C PHE A 13 -5.01 -22.60 -7.03
N VAL A 14 -6.18 -22.74 -7.62
CA VAL A 14 -6.78 -21.73 -8.49
C VAL A 14 -7.08 -20.45 -7.71
N SER A 15 -7.58 -20.53 -6.49
CA SER A 15 -7.86 -19.37 -5.63
C SER A 15 -6.60 -18.60 -5.29
N ILE A 16 -5.50 -19.27 -4.96
CA ILE A 16 -4.20 -18.64 -4.68
C ILE A 16 -3.65 -17.96 -5.92
N SER A 17 -3.73 -18.61 -7.09
CA SER A 17 -3.25 -18.06 -8.36
C SER A 17 -4.02 -16.81 -8.76
N LEU A 18 -5.34 -16.80 -8.60
CA LEU A 18 -6.19 -15.63 -8.87
C LEU A 18 -5.87 -14.48 -7.92
N PHE A 19 -5.62 -14.76 -6.65
CA PHE A 19 -5.25 -13.74 -5.67
C PHE A 19 -3.92 -13.08 -6.02
N ILE A 20 -2.90 -13.85 -6.36
CA ILE A 20 -1.59 -13.34 -6.77
C ILE A 20 -1.71 -12.54 -8.07
N TYR A 21 -2.43 -13.04 -9.06
CA TYR A 21 -2.67 -12.36 -10.32
C TYR A 21 -3.39 -11.02 -10.11
N HIS A 22 -4.42 -10.99 -9.28
CA HIS A 22 -5.18 -9.80 -8.97
C HIS A 22 -4.30 -8.72 -8.32
N ARG A 23 -3.45 -9.10 -7.37
CA ARG A 23 -2.51 -8.16 -6.74
C ARG A 23 -1.48 -7.62 -7.73
N ALA A 24 -1.01 -8.44 -8.64
CA ALA A 24 -0.03 -8.05 -9.65
C ALA A 24 -0.60 -7.07 -10.69
N THR A 25 -1.90 -7.11 -10.97
CA THR A 25 -2.52 -6.30 -12.03
C THR A 25 -3.17 -5.01 -11.53
N THR A 26 -3.47 -4.88 -10.22
CA THR A 26 -4.26 -3.76 -9.71
C THR A 26 -3.46 -2.51 -9.38
N LEU A 27 -2.19 -2.63 -9.00
CA LEU A 27 -1.34 -1.48 -8.67
C LEU A 27 0.12 -1.80 -8.96
N PRO A 28 0.93 -0.80 -9.38
CA PRO A 28 2.37 -0.99 -9.37
C PRO A 28 2.78 -1.26 -7.92
N THR A 29 3.21 -2.48 -7.67
CA THR A 29 3.45 -2.93 -6.30
C THR A 29 4.68 -2.29 -5.67
N GLY A 30 5.70 -1.95 -6.46
CA GLY A 30 6.91 -1.37 -5.92
C GLY A 30 7.58 -2.26 -4.87
N GLU A 31 8.65 -1.77 -4.30
CA GLU A 31 9.38 -2.41 -3.21
C GLU A 31 8.98 -1.77 -1.88
N LEU A 32 8.58 -2.58 -0.90
CA LEU A 32 8.29 -2.09 0.44
C LEU A 32 9.58 -1.58 1.09
N ILE A 33 9.64 -0.27 1.36
CA ILE A 33 10.83 0.36 1.93
C ILE A 33 10.63 0.85 3.36
N SER A 34 9.39 1.05 3.80
CA SER A 34 9.11 1.53 5.15
C SER A 34 7.72 1.12 5.59
N SER A 35 7.58 0.85 6.89
CA SER A 35 6.30 0.52 7.50
C SER A 35 6.27 1.12 8.90
N SER A 36 5.14 1.71 9.29
CA SER A 36 4.98 2.33 10.60
C SER A 36 3.55 2.20 11.09
N THR A 37 3.41 1.75 12.32
CA THR A 37 2.10 1.56 12.94
C THR A 37 1.80 2.73 13.89
N SER A 38 0.54 3.17 13.92
CA SER A 38 0.10 4.25 14.81
C SER A 38 0.32 3.89 16.28
N PRO A 39 0.43 4.89 17.16
CA PRO A 39 0.71 4.64 18.58
C PRO A 39 -0.30 3.71 19.26
N ASN A 40 -1.59 3.79 18.88
CA ASN A 40 -2.62 2.91 19.43
C ASN A 40 -2.76 1.57 18.69
N GLY A 41 -2.02 1.35 17.61
CA GLY A 41 -2.05 0.11 16.86
C GLY A 41 -3.20 -0.05 15.86
N ASP A 42 -4.02 0.98 15.63
CA ASP A 42 -5.20 0.89 14.77
C ASP A 42 -4.87 0.95 13.28
N TYR A 43 -3.81 1.64 12.91
CA TYR A 43 -3.43 1.87 11.50
C TYR A 43 -1.96 1.58 11.26
N THR A 44 -1.65 1.07 10.09
CA THR A 44 -0.28 0.86 9.63
C THR A 44 -0.10 1.54 8.28
N ILE A 45 0.95 2.36 8.17
CA ILE A 45 1.37 2.94 6.89
C ILE A 45 2.42 2.02 6.28
N GLN A 46 2.24 1.67 5.02
CA GLN A 46 3.20 0.90 4.23
C GLN A 46 3.61 1.72 3.02
N ALA A 47 4.89 2.03 2.92
CA ALA A 47 5.42 2.85 1.84
C ALA A 47 6.25 2.00 0.87
N TYR A 48 6.02 2.22 -0.41
CA TYR A 48 6.61 1.46 -1.51
C TYR A 48 7.38 2.38 -2.44
N LEU A 49 8.57 1.96 -2.82
CA LEU A 49 9.35 2.62 -3.87
C LEU A 49 8.95 2.01 -5.21
N CYS A 50 8.39 2.84 -6.08
CA CYS A 50 7.93 2.42 -7.40
C CYS A 50 8.92 2.91 -8.44
N ASP A 51 9.50 1.97 -9.21
CA ASP A 51 10.38 2.26 -10.32
C ASP A 51 9.54 2.25 -11.60
N GLY A 52 9.46 3.40 -12.26
CA GLY A 52 8.65 3.56 -13.48
C GLY A 52 9.33 3.12 -14.77
N GLY A 53 10.51 2.50 -14.69
CA GLY A 53 11.27 2.05 -15.85
C GLY A 53 12.38 3.01 -16.27
N ALA A 54 13.00 2.76 -17.41
CA ALA A 54 14.23 3.42 -17.85
C ALA A 54 14.07 4.91 -18.18
N THR A 55 12.86 5.38 -18.45
CA THR A 55 12.58 6.76 -18.86
C THR A 55 11.83 7.58 -17.82
N THR A 56 11.45 6.96 -16.70
CA THR A 56 10.73 7.62 -15.62
C THR A 56 11.53 7.53 -14.33
N ASP A 57 11.41 8.57 -13.50
CA ASP A 57 12.04 8.58 -12.19
C ASP A 57 11.26 7.75 -11.18
N GLN A 58 11.82 7.55 -10.00
CA GLN A 58 11.21 6.80 -8.93
C GLN A 58 10.11 7.61 -8.26
N ALA A 59 9.14 6.90 -7.69
CA ALA A 59 8.02 7.49 -6.96
C ALA A 59 7.79 6.74 -5.66
N ILE A 60 7.20 7.43 -4.69
CA ILE A 60 6.78 6.83 -3.43
C ILE A 60 5.27 6.74 -3.42
N ARG A 61 4.76 5.53 -3.18
CA ARG A 61 3.36 5.24 -2.92
C ARG A 61 3.22 4.75 -1.49
N ALA A 62 2.34 5.35 -0.74
CA ALA A 62 2.02 4.87 0.60
C ALA A 62 0.54 4.54 0.72
N GLU A 63 0.27 3.46 1.42
CA GLU A 63 -1.07 3.02 1.73
C GLU A 63 -1.27 2.93 3.24
N VAL A 64 -2.51 3.12 3.68
CA VAL A 64 -2.89 2.90 5.07
C VAL A 64 -3.72 1.63 5.17
N LEU A 65 -3.31 0.77 6.09
CA LEU A 65 -4.02 -0.45 6.47
C LEU A 65 -4.78 -0.19 7.76
N ASN A 66 -6.10 -0.41 7.74
CA ASN A 66 -6.88 -0.49 8.97
C ASN A 66 -6.68 -1.88 9.57
N ASN A 67 -5.98 -1.97 10.70
CA ASN A 67 -5.58 -3.24 11.29
C ASN A 67 -6.78 -4.07 11.78
N ALA A 68 -7.89 -3.42 12.13
CA ALA A 68 -9.09 -4.12 12.60
C ALA A 68 -9.90 -4.72 11.44
N SER A 69 -10.09 -3.97 10.36
CA SER A 69 -10.93 -4.39 9.22
C SER A 69 -10.14 -5.07 8.10
N GLY A 70 -8.83 -4.87 8.03
CA GLY A 70 -7.99 -5.33 6.93
C GLY A 70 -8.12 -4.50 5.65
N LYS A 71 -8.87 -3.40 5.68
CA LYS A 71 -9.05 -2.54 4.52
C LYS A 71 -7.80 -1.70 4.27
N VAL A 72 -7.46 -1.54 2.98
CA VAL A 72 -6.29 -0.80 2.52
C VAL A 72 -6.74 0.33 1.61
N ARG A 73 -6.12 1.50 1.78
CA ARG A 73 -6.39 2.68 0.95
C ARG A 73 -5.07 3.40 0.64
N ASN A 74 -4.87 3.81 -0.62
CA ASN A 74 -3.73 4.65 -0.98
C ASN A 74 -3.95 6.05 -0.41
N ILE A 75 -2.94 6.61 0.30
CA ILE A 75 -3.03 7.93 0.90
C ILE A 75 -1.94 8.88 0.47
N TYR A 76 -0.89 8.39 -0.22
CA TYR A 76 0.24 9.22 -0.61
C TYR A 76 0.81 8.75 -1.95
N TRP A 77 1.03 9.69 -2.86
CA TRP A 77 1.67 9.45 -4.15
C TRP A 77 2.53 10.65 -4.52
N GLN A 78 3.84 10.43 -4.61
CA GLN A 78 4.79 11.48 -4.96
C GLN A 78 5.80 10.98 -5.98
N TYR A 79 5.89 11.67 -7.12
CA TYR A 79 6.90 11.43 -8.14
C TYR A 79 8.20 12.15 -7.77
N HIS A 80 9.34 11.69 -8.26
CA HIS A 80 10.67 12.19 -7.89
C HIS A 80 10.93 12.05 -6.39
N ALA A 81 10.55 10.94 -5.82
CA ALA A 81 10.76 10.67 -4.41
C ALA A 81 11.44 9.30 -4.24
N TYR A 82 12.39 9.23 -3.31
CA TYR A 82 13.27 8.09 -3.14
C TYR A 82 13.23 7.50 -1.74
N GLU A 83 12.64 8.23 -0.81
CA GLU A 83 12.58 7.87 0.60
C GLU A 83 11.18 8.14 1.15
N ALA A 84 10.84 7.44 2.23
CA ALA A 84 9.60 7.65 2.95
C ALA A 84 9.91 7.87 4.44
N ASP A 85 9.85 9.14 4.87
CA ASP A 85 9.94 9.52 6.26
C ASP A 85 8.53 9.59 6.83
N ILE A 86 8.20 8.64 7.74
CA ILE A 86 6.86 8.50 8.30
C ILE A 86 6.91 8.85 9.78
N LYS A 87 6.17 9.88 10.17
CA LYS A 87 6.05 10.30 11.59
C LYS A 87 4.59 10.39 11.99
N TRP A 88 4.23 9.68 13.04
CA TRP A 88 2.92 9.78 13.64
C TRP A 88 2.86 10.99 14.57
N LEU A 89 1.88 11.86 14.35
CA LEU A 89 1.63 13.02 15.20
C LEU A 89 0.55 12.72 16.24
N SER A 90 -0.33 11.77 15.92
CA SER A 90 -1.36 11.26 16.82
C SER A 90 -1.75 9.86 16.36
N ASP A 91 -2.80 9.29 16.93
CA ASP A 91 -3.31 7.97 16.53
C ASP A 91 -3.92 7.96 15.12
N THR A 92 -4.27 9.12 14.59
CA THR A 92 -4.94 9.26 13.28
C THR A 92 -4.25 10.22 12.34
N LEU A 93 -3.28 11.02 12.82
CA LEU A 93 -2.57 12.01 12.02
C LEU A 93 -1.13 11.55 11.79
N VAL A 94 -0.74 11.46 10.52
CA VAL A 94 0.60 11.02 10.12
C VAL A 94 1.22 12.06 9.20
N ARG A 95 2.54 12.21 9.29
CA ARG A 95 3.31 13.03 8.37
C ARG A 95 4.19 12.13 7.52
N ILE A 96 4.02 12.18 6.19
CA ILE A 96 4.82 11.43 5.22
C ILE A 96 5.60 12.44 4.38
N ASN A 97 6.91 12.41 4.48
CA ASN A 97 7.81 13.34 3.79
C ASN A 97 7.36 14.80 3.95
N GLY A 98 6.94 15.18 5.16
CA GLY A 98 6.47 16.54 5.47
C GLY A 98 5.01 16.83 5.17
N VAL A 99 4.27 15.91 4.54
CA VAL A 99 2.84 16.07 4.25
C VAL A 99 2.01 15.47 5.38
N GLU A 100 1.18 16.29 6.01
CA GLU A 100 0.29 15.84 7.08
C GLU A 100 -1.01 15.28 6.51
N LEU A 101 -1.37 14.08 6.94
CA LEU A 101 -2.54 13.35 6.46
C LEU A 101 -3.31 12.72 7.61
N ASP A 102 -4.63 12.94 7.63
CA ASP A 102 -5.52 12.16 8.47
C ASP A 102 -5.80 10.83 7.78
N VAL A 103 -5.39 9.74 8.41
CA VAL A 103 -5.48 8.39 7.80
C VAL A 103 -6.91 7.94 7.55
N ARG A 104 -7.90 8.62 8.12
CA ARG A 104 -9.32 8.29 7.94
C ARG A 104 -9.91 8.89 6.68
N THR A 105 -9.42 10.06 6.25
CA THR A 105 -10.09 10.86 5.21
C THR A 105 -9.17 11.44 4.14
N ASP A 106 -7.91 11.66 4.44
CA ASP A 106 -7.02 12.42 3.57
C ASP A 106 -6.28 11.54 2.58
N ALA A 107 -5.93 12.13 1.44
CA ALA A 107 -5.04 11.53 0.45
C ALA A 107 -4.26 12.64 -0.24
N TYR A 108 -2.98 12.40 -0.48
CA TYR A 108 -2.11 13.31 -1.20
C TYR A 108 -1.71 12.66 -2.54
N ASP A 109 -1.92 13.41 -3.61
CA ASP A 109 -1.46 13.04 -4.94
C ASP A 109 -0.81 14.27 -5.57
N TYR A 110 0.50 14.20 -5.83
CA TYR A 110 1.27 15.33 -6.35
C TYR A 110 0.69 15.89 -7.66
N ARG A 111 0.00 15.06 -8.44
CA ARG A 111 -0.60 15.47 -9.72
C ARG A 111 -1.75 16.46 -9.52
N LYS A 112 -2.42 16.40 -8.37
CA LYS A 112 -3.54 17.30 -8.05
C LYS A 112 -3.06 18.61 -7.45
N ASP A 113 -1.93 18.61 -6.76
CA ASP A 113 -1.39 19.80 -6.09
C ASP A 113 -0.62 20.72 -7.03
N THR A 114 -0.35 20.29 -8.26
CA THR A 114 0.32 21.13 -9.27
C THR A 114 -0.64 21.98 -10.10
N GLU A 115 -1.91 21.84 -9.88
CA GLU A 115 -2.94 22.71 -10.49
C GLU A 115 -3.10 24.04 -9.67
#